data_d3c8d4b9d5e0e3d2ab52e2c49fe7ad9b
#
_entry.id   d3c8d4b9d5e0e3d2ab52e2c49fe7ad9b
#
_cell.length_a   1.000
_cell.length_b   1.000
_cell.length_c   1.000
_cell.angle_alpha   90.00
_cell.angle_beta   90.00
_cell.angle_gamma   90.00
#
_symmetry.space_group_name_H-M   'P 1'
#
loop_
_entity.id
_entity.type
_entity.pdbx_description
1 polymer ?
#
loop_
_entity_poly.entity_id
_entity_poly.type
_entity_poly.pdbx_seq_one_letter_code
_entity_poly.pdbx_strand_id
1 'polypeptide(L)'
;MKVLGISCGRKMGNSEVLLKEALMGAEELGAEVELVRLGDLNLKPCTGCNACVVSMFEKGGAGECVMKNDDFSFIDEKIMECDGLIVSSPIYEKSPSGQLKILNDRMGPSHDTAFRTIAKKIREEKNITTGKGPDERSFKRRTAALIAVGGSEWDTLALPMMHLFTLSMQISVVNKMLVNWTGLPGSVAFKEDELKKAREAGRNVVENLNRPVDEETYVGDEGVCPMCHSKLIEIRDKDKNYPAVCGICGVRGTLNVVNGRVKFEIAEKDKAHSHVLMSGKFEHVDELKNVSLKPNPKAQELPGMLKKYREYLAYSKPER
;
A
#
# COMPACT_ATOMS: atom_id res chain seq x y z
N MET A 1 -16.63 -4.36 14.58
CA MET A 1 -15.63 -4.01 13.55
C MET A 1 -14.59 -3.10 14.18
N LYS A 2 -13.31 -3.30 13.85
CA LYS A 2 -12.23 -2.42 14.31
C LYS A 2 -11.73 -1.58 13.16
N VAL A 3 -11.64 -0.26 13.34
CA VAL A 3 -11.07 0.68 12.37
C VAL A 3 -9.79 1.30 12.92
N LEU A 4 -8.68 1.06 12.24
CA LEU A 4 -7.38 1.60 12.61
C LEU A 4 -7.09 2.88 11.83
N GLY A 5 -6.81 3.96 12.55
CA GLY A 5 -6.26 5.20 12.00
C GLY A 5 -4.74 5.21 12.08
N ILE A 6 -4.07 5.44 10.95
CA ILE A 6 -2.61 5.64 10.90
C ILE A 6 -2.31 7.09 10.57
N SER A 7 -1.74 7.81 11.55
CA SER A 7 -1.25 9.18 11.39
C SER A 7 0.22 9.18 10.98
N CYS A 8 0.52 9.74 9.80
CA CYS A 8 1.87 9.90 9.29
C CYS A 8 2.45 11.30 9.53
N GLY A 9 1.72 12.15 10.26
CA GLY A 9 2.09 13.54 10.53
C GLY A 9 2.44 13.81 11.98
N ARG A 10 2.66 15.09 12.26
CA ARG A 10 2.88 15.57 13.63
C ARG A 10 1.60 15.52 14.46
N LYS A 11 1.74 15.42 15.77
CA LYS A 11 0.65 15.51 16.74
C LYS A 11 -0.16 16.79 16.52
N MET A 12 -1.49 16.66 16.45
CA MET A 12 -2.45 17.75 16.21
C MET A 12 -2.16 18.59 14.95
N GLY A 13 -1.46 18.02 13.97
CA GLY A 13 -1.34 18.61 12.64
C GLY A 13 -2.60 18.40 11.80
N ASN A 14 -2.68 19.04 10.63
CA ASN A 14 -3.85 19.00 9.77
C ASN A 14 -4.27 17.57 9.38
N SER A 15 -3.30 16.71 9.06
CA SER A 15 -3.56 15.32 8.73
C SER A 15 -4.13 14.53 9.91
N GLU A 16 -3.65 14.77 11.14
CA GLU A 16 -4.20 14.09 12.32
C GLU A 16 -5.59 14.59 12.69
N VAL A 17 -5.88 15.88 12.52
CA VAL A 17 -7.23 16.42 12.74
C VAL A 17 -8.25 15.75 11.81
N LEU A 18 -7.94 15.69 10.51
CA LEU A 18 -8.81 15.01 9.54
C LEU A 18 -8.93 13.50 9.80
N LEU A 19 -7.84 12.87 10.23
CA LEU A 19 -7.90 11.46 10.62
C LEU A 19 -8.85 11.23 11.81
N LYS A 20 -8.80 12.09 12.81
CA LYS A 20 -9.71 12.01 13.96
C LYS A 20 -11.15 12.23 13.55
N GLU A 21 -11.44 13.19 12.66
CA GLU A 21 -12.78 13.37 12.09
C GLU A 21 -13.26 12.10 11.37
N ALA A 22 -12.38 11.47 10.59
CA ALA A 22 -12.74 10.23 9.91
C ALA A 22 -12.99 9.07 10.91
N LEU A 23 -12.17 8.96 11.96
CA LEU A 23 -12.41 7.97 13.03
C LEU A 23 -13.71 8.21 13.77
N MET A 24 -14.07 9.47 14.07
CA MET A 24 -15.40 9.80 14.64
C MET A 24 -16.52 9.36 13.70
N GLY A 25 -16.37 9.53 12.37
CA GLY A 25 -17.37 9.06 11.41
C GLY A 25 -17.52 7.53 11.41
N ALA A 26 -16.43 6.79 11.58
CA ALA A 26 -16.48 5.34 11.73
C ALA A 26 -17.15 4.91 13.06
N GLU A 27 -16.83 5.60 14.16
CA GLU A 27 -17.40 5.35 15.49
C GLU A 27 -18.91 5.59 15.53
N GLU A 28 -19.43 6.62 14.82
CA GLU A 28 -20.86 6.89 14.68
C GLU A 28 -21.64 5.70 14.09
N LEU A 29 -20.99 4.86 13.31
CA LEU A 29 -21.56 3.62 12.75
C LEU A 29 -21.23 2.38 13.59
N GLY A 30 -20.77 2.56 14.82
CA GLY A 30 -20.54 1.49 15.79
C GLY A 30 -19.20 0.77 15.63
N ALA A 31 -18.23 1.32 14.91
CA ALA A 31 -16.89 0.76 14.87
C ALA A 31 -16.11 1.07 16.17
N GLU A 32 -15.34 0.10 16.66
CA GLU A 32 -14.26 0.34 17.62
C GLU A 32 -13.10 0.99 16.87
N VAL A 33 -12.65 2.16 17.34
CA VAL A 33 -11.60 2.93 16.65
C VAL A 33 -10.31 2.98 17.46
N GLU A 34 -9.19 2.91 16.77
CA GLU A 34 -7.86 3.05 17.35
C GLU A 34 -7.00 3.98 16.50
N LEU A 35 -6.14 4.77 17.12
CA LEU A 35 -5.23 5.71 16.45
C LEU A 35 -3.79 5.36 16.78
N VAL A 36 -2.98 5.12 15.73
CA VAL A 36 -1.53 4.98 15.84
C VAL A 36 -0.84 6.10 15.07
N ARG A 37 0.12 6.78 15.69
CA ARG A 37 0.95 7.78 15.05
C ARG A 37 2.33 7.20 14.75
N LEU A 38 2.71 7.11 13.46
CA LEU A 38 3.99 6.53 13.06
C LEU A 38 5.20 7.28 13.64
N GLY A 39 5.04 8.59 13.90
CA GLY A 39 6.09 9.41 14.51
C GLY A 39 6.44 9.04 15.95
N ASP A 40 5.60 8.25 16.63
CA ASP A 40 5.86 7.75 17.98
C ASP A 40 6.54 6.38 18.00
N LEU A 41 6.65 5.74 16.82
CA LEU A 41 7.23 4.43 16.68
C LEU A 41 8.67 4.50 16.18
N ASN A 42 9.51 3.65 16.73
CA ASN A 42 10.86 3.42 16.21
C ASN A 42 10.80 2.35 15.11
N LEU A 43 10.59 2.78 13.86
CA LEU A 43 10.55 1.89 12.71
C LEU A 43 11.85 1.99 11.92
N LYS A 44 12.54 0.86 11.73
CA LYS A 44 13.74 0.77 10.90
C LYS A 44 13.39 0.49 9.44
N PRO A 45 14.11 1.06 8.47
CA PRO A 45 13.92 0.74 7.05
C PRO A 45 14.14 -0.74 6.75
N CYS A 46 13.43 -1.26 5.74
CA CYS A 46 13.68 -2.60 5.22
C CYS A 46 15.12 -2.70 4.66
N THR A 47 15.82 -3.77 5.00
CA THR A 47 17.20 -4.02 4.54
C THR A 47 17.27 -4.76 3.21
N GLY A 48 16.11 -5.17 2.64
CA GLY A 48 16.07 -5.94 1.40
C GLY A 48 16.63 -7.36 1.52
N CYS A 49 16.66 -7.94 2.71
CA CYS A 49 17.26 -9.27 2.96
C CYS A 49 16.44 -10.43 2.38
N ASN A 50 15.22 -10.22 1.91
CA ASN A 50 14.28 -11.19 1.35
C ASN A 50 13.93 -12.39 2.26
N ALA A 51 14.31 -12.40 3.53
CA ALA A 51 14.07 -13.53 4.43
C ALA A 51 12.58 -13.90 4.57
N CYS A 52 11.69 -12.90 4.55
CA CYS A 52 10.24 -13.10 4.57
C CYS A 52 9.75 -13.82 3.30
N VAL A 53 10.23 -13.44 2.13
CA VAL A 53 9.87 -14.04 0.84
C VAL A 53 10.40 -15.47 0.75
N VAL A 54 11.66 -15.69 1.09
CA VAL A 54 12.29 -17.04 1.14
C VAL A 54 11.53 -17.95 2.10
N SER A 55 11.15 -17.46 3.27
CA SER A 55 10.33 -18.21 4.23
C SER A 55 9.03 -18.73 3.61
N MET A 56 8.31 -17.86 2.89
CA MET A 56 7.04 -18.22 2.26
C MET A 56 7.20 -19.20 1.09
N PHE A 57 8.09 -18.92 0.15
CA PHE A 57 8.20 -19.71 -1.08
C PHE A 57 8.94 -21.03 -0.93
N GLU A 58 9.92 -21.14 -0.04
CA GLU A 58 10.67 -22.38 0.15
C GLU A 58 10.07 -23.28 1.23
N LYS A 59 9.54 -22.67 2.28
CA LYS A 59 9.12 -23.38 3.52
C LYS A 59 7.63 -23.31 3.82
N GLY A 60 6.84 -22.60 3.01
CA GLY A 60 5.44 -22.32 3.35
C GLY A 60 5.30 -21.58 4.68
N GLY A 61 6.29 -20.77 5.05
CA GLY A 61 6.34 -20.07 6.34
C GLY A 61 5.44 -18.85 6.40
N ALA A 62 5.38 -18.22 7.57
CA ALA A 62 4.53 -17.06 7.84
C ALA A 62 4.95 -15.77 7.12
N GLY A 63 6.15 -15.67 6.56
CA GLY A 63 6.65 -14.45 5.95
C GLY A 63 7.01 -13.35 6.94
N GLU A 64 7.18 -13.67 8.22
CA GLU A 64 7.52 -12.67 9.24
C GLU A 64 8.85 -11.97 8.95
N CYS A 65 8.91 -10.66 9.26
CA CYS A 65 10.16 -9.92 9.18
C CYS A 65 11.14 -10.40 10.24
N VAL A 66 12.40 -10.62 9.85
CA VAL A 66 13.47 -11.08 10.75
C VAL A 66 14.02 -9.98 11.66
N MET A 67 13.77 -8.72 11.33
CA MET A 67 14.17 -7.57 12.15
C MET A 67 13.19 -7.43 13.33
N LYS A 68 13.70 -7.63 14.56
CA LYS A 68 12.87 -7.63 15.78
C LYS A 68 13.20 -6.50 16.77
N ASN A 69 14.19 -5.64 16.44
CA ASN A 69 14.67 -4.59 17.34
C ASN A 69 14.04 -3.24 17.02
N ASP A 70 12.74 -3.20 16.78
CA ASP A 70 11.95 -2.01 16.50
C ASP A 70 10.45 -2.27 16.77
N ASP A 71 9.62 -1.23 16.59
CA ASP A 71 8.19 -1.29 16.88
C ASP A 71 7.36 -1.85 15.71
N PHE A 72 7.99 -2.49 14.72
CA PHE A 72 7.26 -3.03 13.56
C PHE A 72 6.22 -4.08 13.96
N SER A 73 6.56 -4.98 14.88
CA SER A 73 5.63 -6.02 15.33
C SER A 73 4.36 -5.44 16.01
N PHE A 74 4.46 -4.28 16.64
CA PHE A 74 3.32 -3.60 17.23
C PHE A 74 2.36 -3.09 16.14
N ILE A 75 2.86 -2.32 15.18
CA ILE A 75 2.00 -1.78 14.12
C ILE A 75 1.48 -2.88 13.18
N ASP A 76 2.28 -3.91 12.94
CA ASP A 76 1.89 -5.10 12.19
C ASP A 76 0.66 -5.78 12.82
N GLU A 77 0.70 -6.06 14.12
CA GLU A 77 -0.42 -6.67 14.84
C GLU A 77 -1.69 -5.82 14.75
N LYS A 78 -1.57 -4.48 14.92
CA LYS A 78 -2.70 -3.56 14.78
C LYS A 78 -3.35 -3.60 13.38
N ILE A 79 -2.53 -3.67 12.33
CA ILE A 79 -3.01 -3.78 10.95
C ILE A 79 -3.64 -5.15 10.70
N MET A 80 -3.08 -6.22 11.25
CA MET A 80 -3.65 -7.56 11.11
C MET A 80 -4.99 -7.71 11.83
N GLU A 81 -5.19 -7.02 12.96
CA GLU A 81 -6.45 -7.04 13.73
C GLU A 81 -7.56 -6.21 13.07
N CYS A 82 -7.26 -5.08 12.42
CA CYS A 82 -8.27 -4.16 11.93
C CYS A 82 -9.10 -4.76 10.78
N ASP A 83 -10.35 -4.28 10.66
CA ASP A 83 -11.25 -4.53 9.54
C ASP A 83 -11.21 -3.38 8.54
N GLY A 84 -11.18 -2.15 9.03
CA GLY A 84 -11.05 -0.92 8.26
C GLY A 84 -9.74 -0.20 8.57
N LEU A 85 -9.22 0.53 7.58
CA LEU A 85 -7.98 1.28 7.70
C LEU A 85 -8.18 2.72 7.20
N ILE A 86 -7.79 3.71 8.00
CA ILE A 86 -7.76 5.11 7.56
C ILE A 86 -6.33 5.61 7.69
N VAL A 87 -5.71 5.97 6.57
CA VAL A 87 -4.34 6.49 6.55
C VAL A 87 -4.38 7.97 6.23
N SER A 88 -3.78 8.79 7.09
CA SER A 88 -3.66 10.22 6.83
C SER A 88 -2.21 10.68 6.87
N SER A 89 -1.78 11.40 5.83
CA SER A 89 -0.41 11.87 5.68
C SER A 89 -0.33 13.34 5.27
N PRO A 90 0.61 14.10 5.86
CA PRO A 90 1.03 15.36 5.26
C PRO A 90 1.78 15.08 3.94
N ILE A 91 1.75 16.06 3.05
CA ILE A 91 2.47 16.01 1.78
C ILE A 91 3.82 16.72 1.95
N TYR A 92 4.90 16.01 1.68
CA TYR A 92 6.26 16.53 1.60
C TYR A 92 6.84 16.17 0.23
N GLU A 93 7.40 17.15 -0.50
CA GLU A 93 7.99 16.92 -1.83
C GLU A 93 7.08 16.09 -2.74
N LYS A 94 5.80 16.51 -2.87
CA LYS A 94 4.74 15.87 -3.68
C LYS A 94 4.27 14.49 -3.20
N SER A 95 4.86 13.92 -2.16
CA SER A 95 4.63 12.55 -1.70
C SER A 95 4.18 12.50 -0.24
N PRO A 96 3.65 11.38 0.24
CA PRO A 96 3.37 11.22 1.65
C PRO A 96 4.66 11.23 2.47
N SER A 97 4.55 11.35 3.77
CA SER A 97 5.68 11.31 4.72
C SER A 97 6.51 10.04 4.51
N GLY A 98 7.85 10.16 4.62
CA GLY A 98 8.77 9.03 4.50
C GLY A 98 8.53 7.90 5.50
N GLN A 99 7.90 8.18 6.64
CA GLN A 99 7.51 7.17 7.64
C GLN A 99 6.54 6.14 7.06
N LEU A 100 5.59 6.57 6.23
CA LEU A 100 4.69 5.64 5.53
C LEU A 100 5.46 4.74 4.56
N LYS A 101 6.47 5.27 3.88
CA LYS A 101 7.31 4.47 2.96
C LYS A 101 8.12 3.41 3.71
N ILE A 102 8.67 3.75 4.89
CA ILE A 102 9.38 2.79 5.75
C ILE A 102 8.44 1.64 6.14
N LEU A 103 7.21 1.95 6.57
CA LEU A 103 6.22 0.94 6.91
C LEU A 103 5.84 0.10 5.69
N ASN A 104 5.56 0.73 4.55
CA ASN A 104 5.21 0.05 3.30
C ASN A 104 6.30 -0.95 2.85
N ASP A 105 7.58 -0.56 2.89
CA ASP A 105 8.68 -1.43 2.49
C ASP A 105 8.84 -2.65 3.40
N ARG A 106 8.45 -2.53 4.67
CA ARG A 106 8.48 -3.63 5.64
C ARG A 106 7.27 -4.56 5.44
N MET A 107 6.12 -4.02 5.10
CA MET A 107 4.88 -4.79 4.90
C MET A 107 4.78 -5.38 3.50
N GLY A 108 5.21 -4.66 2.46
CA GLY A 108 4.97 -5.03 1.07
C GLY A 108 5.17 -6.52 0.78
N PRO A 109 6.40 -7.04 0.77
CA PRO A 109 6.64 -8.44 0.44
C PRO A 109 6.10 -9.43 1.49
N SER A 110 6.20 -9.07 2.79
CA SER A 110 5.82 -9.95 3.90
C SER A 110 4.31 -10.17 4.00
N HIS A 111 3.51 -9.21 3.53
CA HIS A 111 2.06 -9.20 3.64
C HIS A 111 1.35 -9.37 2.29
N ASP A 112 2.09 -9.64 1.21
CA ASP A 112 1.46 -9.84 -0.09
C ASP A 112 0.53 -11.06 -0.05
N THR A 113 -0.75 -10.81 -0.33
CA THR A 113 -1.81 -11.82 -0.23
C THR A 113 -1.59 -12.99 -1.19
N ALA A 114 -1.03 -12.75 -2.38
CA ALA A 114 -0.70 -13.83 -3.31
C ALA A 114 0.48 -14.66 -2.80
N PHE A 115 1.52 -14.03 -2.24
CA PHE A 115 2.66 -14.74 -1.64
C PHE A 115 2.20 -15.63 -0.47
N ARG A 116 1.36 -15.10 0.41
CA ARG A 116 0.80 -15.86 1.53
C ARG A 116 -0.12 -16.99 1.07
N THR A 117 -0.90 -16.77 0.01
CA THR A 117 -1.71 -17.84 -0.59
C THR A 117 -0.85 -18.98 -1.13
N ILE A 118 0.26 -18.68 -1.77
CA ILE A 118 1.22 -19.68 -2.25
C ILE A 118 1.89 -20.40 -1.09
N ALA A 119 2.29 -19.68 -0.04
CA ALA A 119 2.86 -20.30 1.15
C ALA A 119 1.89 -21.30 1.81
N LYS A 120 0.59 -20.96 1.86
CA LYS A 120 -0.46 -21.86 2.35
C LYS A 120 -0.57 -23.11 1.48
N LYS A 121 -0.60 -22.97 0.15
CA LYS A 121 -0.61 -24.09 -0.80
C LYS A 121 0.61 -24.99 -0.66
N ILE A 122 1.81 -24.43 -0.51
CA ILE A 122 3.05 -25.18 -0.29
C ILE A 122 2.96 -26.01 0.99
N ARG A 123 2.37 -25.48 2.09
CA ARG A 123 2.17 -26.23 3.32
C ARG A 123 1.24 -27.41 3.13
N GLU A 124 0.14 -27.19 2.43
CA GLU A 124 -0.86 -28.22 2.13
C GLU A 124 -0.25 -29.34 1.26
N GLU A 125 0.37 -28.98 0.13
CA GLU A 125 0.97 -29.94 -0.82
C GLU A 125 2.11 -30.76 -0.23
N LYS A 126 2.92 -30.15 0.66
CA LYS A 126 4.07 -30.82 1.30
C LYS A 126 3.73 -31.40 2.67
N ASN A 127 2.47 -31.34 3.11
CA ASN A 127 2.01 -31.77 4.44
C ASN A 127 2.87 -31.20 5.58
N ILE A 128 3.20 -29.90 5.53
CA ILE A 128 4.02 -29.23 6.54
C ILE A 128 3.16 -28.91 7.76
N THR A 129 3.34 -29.65 8.85
CA THR A 129 2.60 -29.48 10.11
C THR A 129 3.37 -28.72 11.19
N THR A 130 4.67 -28.49 10.99
CA THR A 130 5.54 -27.79 11.94
C THR A 130 5.78 -26.34 11.54
N GLY A 131 6.18 -25.50 12.51
CA GLY A 131 6.44 -24.10 12.31
C GLY A 131 5.17 -23.28 12.02
N LYS A 132 5.32 -21.94 11.99
CA LYS A 132 4.21 -21.03 11.68
C LYS A 132 3.99 -20.92 10.17
N GLY A 133 2.75 -21.10 9.73
CA GLY A 133 2.26 -20.76 8.40
C GLY A 133 1.78 -19.29 8.33
N PRO A 134 1.27 -18.88 7.15
CA PRO A 134 0.63 -17.58 6.99
C PRO A 134 -0.51 -17.39 8.01
N ASP A 135 -0.58 -16.20 8.57
CA ASP A 135 -1.67 -15.83 9.48
C ASP A 135 -2.99 -15.71 8.69
N GLU A 136 -4.04 -16.40 9.14
CA GLU A 136 -5.34 -16.40 8.46
C GLU A 136 -5.98 -15.02 8.39
N ARG A 137 -5.65 -14.12 9.32
CA ARG A 137 -6.10 -12.72 9.29
C ARG A 137 -5.59 -11.96 8.05
N SER A 138 -4.51 -12.42 7.40
CA SER A 138 -4.02 -11.81 6.16
C SER A 138 -4.97 -11.96 4.97
N PHE A 139 -5.87 -12.93 5.03
CA PHE A 139 -6.86 -13.17 3.98
C PHE A 139 -8.21 -12.49 4.26
N LYS A 140 -8.30 -11.80 5.40
CA LYS A 140 -9.49 -11.04 5.77
C LYS A 140 -9.69 -9.86 4.83
N ARG A 141 -10.93 -9.68 4.34
CA ARG A 141 -11.31 -8.48 3.60
C ARG A 141 -11.15 -7.23 4.48
N ARG A 142 -10.62 -6.17 3.88
CA ARG A 142 -10.49 -4.84 4.49
C ARG A 142 -10.86 -3.76 3.51
N THR A 143 -11.35 -2.65 4.04
CA THR A 143 -11.58 -1.41 3.28
C THR A 143 -10.70 -0.29 3.83
N ALA A 144 -10.37 0.70 2.99
CA ALA A 144 -9.54 1.82 3.43
C ALA A 144 -9.98 3.16 2.89
N ALA A 145 -9.72 4.21 3.68
CA ALA A 145 -9.72 5.61 3.25
C ALA A 145 -8.31 6.20 3.32
N LEU A 146 -7.96 7.02 2.32
CA LEU A 146 -6.66 7.69 2.21
C LEU A 146 -6.86 9.20 2.23
N ILE A 147 -6.21 9.90 3.17
CA ILE A 147 -6.32 11.36 3.35
C ILE A 147 -4.95 11.99 3.20
N ALA A 148 -4.73 12.78 2.16
CA ALA A 148 -3.50 13.52 1.91
C ALA A 148 -3.72 15.03 2.14
N VAL A 149 -2.79 15.68 2.85
CA VAL A 149 -2.93 17.09 3.23
C VAL A 149 -1.68 17.89 2.88
N GLY A 150 -1.82 18.93 2.06
CA GLY A 150 -0.73 19.78 1.60
C GLY A 150 -0.96 21.28 1.78
N GLY A 151 0.13 22.03 1.76
CA GLY A 151 0.12 23.50 1.78
C GLY A 151 -0.10 24.15 0.41
N SER A 152 -0.01 23.38 -0.68
CA SER A 152 -0.10 23.84 -2.07
C SER A 152 -0.52 22.71 -2.99
N GLU A 153 -0.47 22.91 -4.30
CA GLU A 153 -0.75 21.90 -5.34
C GLU A 153 0.43 20.96 -5.64
N TRP A 154 1.42 20.88 -4.76
CA TRP A 154 2.54 19.96 -4.89
C TRP A 154 2.17 18.58 -4.26
N ASP A 155 1.27 17.86 -4.90
CA ASP A 155 0.56 16.70 -4.32
C ASP A 155 0.54 15.45 -5.19
N THR A 156 1.05 15.53 -6.41
CA THR A 156 0.80 14.57 -7.50
C THR A 156 1.13 13.12 -7.19
N LEU A 157 2.03 12.84 -6.26
CA LEU A 157 2.43 11.49 -5.85
C LEU A 157 1.82 11.07 -4.49
N ALA A 158 1.16 11.98 -3.77
CA ALA A 158 0.71 11.71 -2.42
C ALA A 158 -0.30 10.55 -2.35
N LEU A 159 -1.48 10.71 -2.91
CA LEU A 159 -2.50 9.64 -2.94
C LEU A 159 -2.05 8.38 -3.70
N PRO A 160 -1.35 8.49 -4.86
CA PRO A 160 -0.78 7.32 -5.51
C PRO A 160 0.13 6.49 -4.61
N MET A 161 1.10 7.10 -3.94
CA MET A 161 2.02 6.38 -3.05
C MET A 161 1.33 5.85 -1.79
N MET A 162 0.33 6.55 -1.27
CA MET A 162 -0.50 6.02 -0.17
C MET A 162 -1.28 4.78 -0.60
N HIS A 163 -1.78 4.75 -1.84
CA HIS A 163 -2.49 3.59 -2.36
C HIS A 163 -1.58 2.35 -2.49
N LEU A 164 -0.30 2.53 -2.83
CA LEU A 164 0.65 1.40 -2.89
C LEU A 164 0.73 0.65 -1.55
N PHE A 165 0.54 1.34 -0.42
CA PHE A 165 0.53 0.73 0.90
C PHE A 165 -0.59 -0.31 1.09
N THR A 166 -1.71 -0.14 0.40
CA THR A 166 -2.89 -1.02 0.51
C THR A 166 -2.82 -2.23 -0.43
N LEU A 167 -2.00 -2.18 -1.47
CA LEU A 167 -2.00 -3.20 -2.54
C LEU A 167 -1.53 -4.57 -2.06
N SER A 168 -0.45 -4.65 -1.27
CA SER A 168 0.11 -5.93 -0.84
C SER A 168 -0.92 -6.76 -0.06
N MET A 169 -1.69 -6.13 0.80
CA MET A 169 -2.73 -6.77 1.62
C MET A 169 -4.10 -6.88 0.93
N GLN A 170 -4.22 -6.53 -0.34
CA GLN A 170 -5.50 -6.53 -1.06
C GLN A 170 -6.60 -5.71 -0.37
N ILE A 171 -6.24 -4.57 0.23
CA ILE A 171 -7.21 -3.69 0.90
C ILE A 171 -7.94 -2.85 -0.14
N SER A 172 -9.28 -2.89 -0.15
CA SER A 172 -10.09 -2.07 -1.06
C SER A 172 -10.06 -0.60 -0.63
N VAL A 173 -9.56 0.28 -1.50
CA VAL A 173 -9.58 1.72 -1.24
C VAL A 173 -10.93 2.29 -1.67
N VAL A 174 -11.79 2.58 -0.72
CA VAL A 174 -13.17 3.05 -0.93
C VAL A 174 -13.31 4.58 -0.82
N ASN A 175 -12.28 5.26 -0.35
CA ASN A 175 -12.27 6.72 -0.29
C ASN A 175 -10.86 7.28 -0.49
N LYS A 176 -10.75 8.36 -1.26
CA LYS A 176 -9.53 9.18 -1.39
C LYS A 176 -9.87 10.65 -1.23
N MET A 177 -9.19 11.31 -0.31
CA MET A 177 -9.38 12.71 0.01
C MET A 177 -8.05 13.46 -0.11
N LEU A 178 -8.03 14.54 -0.88
CA LEU A 178 -6.90 15.46 -1.01
C LEU A 178 -7.31 16.83 -0.50
N VAL A 179 -6.56 17.38 0.44
CA VAL A 179 -6.79 18.71 1.01
C VAL A 179 -5.56 19.57 0.79
N ASN A 180 -5.68 20.55 -0.08
CA ASN A 180 -4.63 21.52 -0.39
C ASN A 180 -4.85 22.84 0.34
N TRP A 181 -3.86 23.74 0.26
CA TRP A 181 -3.90 25.09 0.83
C TRP A 181 -4.14 25.10 2.35
N THR A 182 -3.45 24.21 3.07
CA THR A 182 -3.56 24.04 4.51
C THR A 182 -2.16 23.98 5.14
N GLY A 183 -1.50 25.15 5.26
CA GLY A 183 -0.10 25.25 5.66
C GLY A 183 0.12 25.32 7.19
N LEU A 184 -0.74 26.02 7.92
CA LEU A 184 -0.59 26.17 9.37
C LEU A 184 -1.06 24.90 10.10
N PRO A 185 -0.33 24.45 11.15
CA PRO A 185 -0.74 23.28 11.92
C PRO A 185 -2.12 23.45 12.54
N GLY A 186 -2.98 22.44 12.35
CA GLY A 186 -4.34 22.44 12.90
C GLY A 186 -5.34 23.38 12.21
N SER A 187 -4.89 24.20 11.24
CA SER A 187 -5.76 25.19 10.58
C SER A 187 -6.89 24.56 9.75
N VAL A 188 -6.80 23.28 9.42
CA VAL A 188 -7.90 22.56 8.78
C VAL A 188 -9.17 22.56 9.64
N ALA A 189 -9.05 22.76 10.95
CA ALA A 189 -10.19 22.90 11.86
C ALA A 189 -11.13 24.07 11.50
N PHE A 190 -10.65 25.04 10.72
CA PHE A 190 -11.49 26.12 10.18
C PHE A 190 -12.17 25.78 8.85
N LYS A 191 -11.89 24.61 8.27
CA LYS A 191 -12.44 24.16 6.99
C LYS A 191 -13.57 23.15 7.22
N GLU A 192 -14.75 23.64 7.60
CA GLU A 192 -15.89 22.78 7.96
C GLU A 192 -16.24 21.74 6.89
N ASP A 193 -16.16 22.10 5.61
CA ASP A 193 -16.47 21.19 4.51
C ASP A 193 -15.44 20.04 4.42
N GLU A 194 -14.16 20.32 4.70
CA GLU A 194 -13.15 19.28 4.72
C GLU A 194 -13.28 18.38 5.95
N LEU A 195 -13.71 18.90 7.10
CA LEU A 195 -14.03 18.09 8.27
C LEU A 195 -15.21 17.16 7.98
N LYS A 196 -16.28 17.68 7.35
CA LYS A 196 -17.45 16.87 6.94
C LYS A 196 -17.06 15.75 5.97
N LYS A 197 -16.25 16.05 4.94
CA LYS A 197 -15.73 15.04 4.00
C LYS A 197 -14.89 13.98 4.70
N ALA A 198 -14.04 14.36 5.65
CA ALA A 198 -13.26 13.43 6.42
C ALA A 198 -14.14 12.50 7.26
N ARG A 199 -15.17 13.04 7.92
CA ARG A 199 -16.16 12.25 8.67
C ARG A 199 -16.88 11.26 7.77
N GLU A 200 -17.30 11.69 6.58
CA GLU A 200 -17.92 10.85 5.55
C GLU A 200 -16.97 9.73 5.09
N ALA A 201 -15.68 10.02 4.92
CA ALA A 201 -14.70 9.02 4.56
C ALA A 201 -14.63 7.88 5.59
N GLY A 202 -14.73 8.20 6.87
CA GLY A 202 -14.77 7.20 7.93
C GLY A 202 -16.05 6.35 7.91
N ARG A 203 -17.21 6.98 7.70
CA ARG A 203 -18.49 6.26 7.51
C ARG A 203 -18.42 5.33 6.32
N ASN A 204 -17.89 5.80 5.18
CA ASN A 204 -17.79 5.03 3.96
C ASN A 204 -16.92 3.77 4.14
N VAL A 205 -15.86 3.82 4.94
CA VAL A 205 -15.06 2.65 5.30
C VAL A 205 -15.93 1.59 5.98
N VAL A 206 -16.73 1.97 6.98
CA VAL A 206 -17.60 1.04 7.74
C VAL A 206 -18.75 0.51 6.88
N GLU A 207 -19.39 1.38 6.10
CA GLU A 207 -20.50 0.99 5.22
C GLU A 207 -20.04 -0.05 4.20
N ASN A 208 -18.87 0.14 3.58
CA ASN A 208 -18.35 -0.82 2.62
C ASN A 208 -17.92 -2.15 3.25
N LEU A 209 -17.51 -2.18 4.53
CA LEU A 209 -17.29 -3.45 5.25
C LEU A 209 -18.57 -4.27 5.39
N ASN A 210 -19.72 -3.61 5.47
CA ASN A 210 -21.04 -4.25 5.62
C ASN A 210 -21.68 -4.64 4.27
N ARG A 211 -21.11 -4.22 3.13
CA ARG A 211 -21.62 -4.54 1.78
C ARG A 211 -20.89 -5.73 1.18
N PRO A 212 -21.49 -6.48 0.24
CA PRO A 212 -20.78 -7.38 -0.65
C PRO A 212 -19.68 -6.66 -1.43
N VAL A 213 -18.64 -7.37 -1.86
CA VAL A 213 -17.50 -6.77 -2.57
C VAL A 213 -17.91 -6.12 -3.90
N ASP A 214 -18.84 -6.72 -4.59
CA ASP A 214 -19.39 -6.25 -5.87
C ASP A 214 -20.34 -5.04 -5.72
N GLU A 215 -20.72 -4.71 -4.50
CA GLU A 215 -21.53 -3.53 -4.15
C GLU A 215 -20.72 -2.42 -3.47
N GLU A 216 -19.39 -2.54 -3.45
CA GLU A 216 -18.52 -1.49 -2.89
C GLU A 216 -18.72 -0.16 -3.63
N THR A 217 -18.82 0.92 -2.87
CA THR A 217 -18.95 2.28 -3.42
C THR A 217 -17.69 3.08 -3.13
N TYR A 218 -17.15 3.68 -4.17
CA TYR A 218 -16.01 4.59 -4.04
C TYR A 218 -16.49 6.03 -3.88
N VAL A 219 -15.92 6.76 -2.93
CA VAL A 219 -16.16 8.20 -2.72
C VAL A 219 -14.84 8.95 -2.87
N GLY A 220 -14.83 9.97 -3.71
CA GLY A 220 -13.66 10.79 -4.00
C GLY A 220 -13.55 11.14 -5.48
N ASP A 221 -12.36 11.60 -5.88
CA ASP A 221 -12.08 11.87 -7.29
C ASP A 221 -11.95 10.54 -8.05
N GLU A 222 -12.80 10.33 -9.04
CA GLU A 222 -12.80 9.11 -9.85
C GLU A 222 -11.46 8.88 -10.58
N GLY A 223 -10.64 9.91 -10.70
CA GLY A 223 -9.36 9.82 -11.39
C GLY A 223 -9.52 9.52 -12.88
N VAL A 224 -8.55 8.77 -13.43
CA VAL A 224 -8.52 8.37 -14.84
C VAL A 224 -8.55 6.85 -14.97
N CYS A 225 -7.91 6.13 -14.05
CA CYS A 225 -7.92 4.67 -14.04
C CYS A 225 -9.22 4.12 -13.44
N PRO A 226 -10.03 3.37 -14.21
CA PRO A 226 -11.31 2.84 -13.71
C PRO A 226 -11.14 1.70 -12.68
N MET A 227 -9.91 1.15 -12.53
CA MET A 227 -9.65 0.05 -11.60
C MET A 227 -9.25 0.53 -10.20
N CYS A 228 -8.53 1.63 -10.11
CA CYS A 228 -7.98 2.08 -8.81
C CYS A 228 -8.12 3.59 -8.58
N HIS A 229 -8.86 4.30 -9.43
CA HIS A 229 -9.12 5.75 -9.32
C HIS A 229 -7.83 6.60 -9.26
N SER A 230 -6.75 6.15 -9.92
CA SER A 230 -5.50 6.91 -10.02
C SER A 230 -5.52 7.86 -11.21
N LYS A 231 -4.90 9.03 -11.02
CA LYS A 231 -4.58 9.97 -12.12
C LYS A 231 -3.17 9.74 -12.67
N LEU A 232 -2.36 8.90 -12.03
CA LEU A 232 -0.99 8.62 -12.45
C LEU A 232 -0.97 7.55 -13.53
N ILE A 233 -0.78 7.96 -14.78
CA ILE A 233 -0.67 7.07 -15.93
C ILE A 233 0.72 7.25 -16.55
N GLU A 234 1.46 6.15 -16.67
CA GLU A 234 2.73 6.07 -17.39
C GLU A 234 2.45 5.96 -18.88
N ILE A 235 3.09 6.81 -19.67
CA ILE A 235 3.02 6.76 -21.13
C ILE A 235 4.19 5.91 -21.64
N ARG A 236 3.88 4.88 -22.43
CA ARG A 236 4.82 3.97 -23.08
C ARG A 236 4.77 4.15 -24.59
N ASP A 237 5.35 5.21 -25.09
CA ASP A 237 5.30 5.65 -26.49
C ASP A 237 5.80 4.62 -27.51
N LYS A 238 6.68 3.70 -27.09
CA LYS A 238 7.22 2.61 -27.92
C LYS A 238 6.39 1.32 -27.90
N ASP A 239 5.49 1.17 -26.97
CA ASP A 239 4.60 0.01 -26.89
C ASP A 239 3.32 0.26 -27.72
N LYS A 240 3.28 -0.37 -28.90
CA LYS A 240 2.13 -0.21 -29.81
C LYS A 240 0.84 -0.87 -29.31
N ASN A 241 0.95 -1.87 -28.43
CA ASN A 241 -0.20 -2.59 -27.91
C ASN A 241 -0.76 -1.93 -26.65
N TYR A 242 0.12 -1.42 -25.80
CA TYR A 242 -0.23 -0.85 -24.50
C TYR A 242 0.53 0.46 -24.26
N PRO A 243 0.15 1.54 -24.97
CA PRO A 243 0.84 2.82 -24.90
C PRO A 243 0.68 3.53 -23.53
N ALA A 244 -0.19 3.02 -22.68
CA ALA A 244 -0.42 3.59 -21.34
C ALA A 244 -0.59 2.49 -20.28
N VAL A 245 -0.04 2.74 -19.10
CA VAL A 245 -0.12 1.84 -17.94
C VAL A 245 -0.47 2.64 -16.71
N CYS A 246 -1.39 2.14 -15.89
CA CYS A 246 -1.65 2.76 -14.60
C CYS A 246 -0.44 2.59 -13.68
N GLY A 247 0.14 3.70 -13.21
CA GLY A 247 1.34 3.69 -12.34
C GLY A 247 1.10 3.09 -10.95
N ILE A 248 -0.13 2.74 -10.61
CA ILE A 248 -0.49 2.16 -9.30
C ILE A 248 -0.87 0.69 -9.45
N CYS A 249 -1.93 0.38 -10.16
CA CYS A 249 -2.43 -0.99 -10.24
C CYS A 249 -1.87 -1.80 -11.41
N GLY A 250 -1.02 -1.20 -12.25
CA GLY A 250 -0.33 -1.88 -13.35
C GLY A 250 -1.21 -2.22 -14.55
N VAL A 251 -2.52 -1.95 -14.51
CA VAL A 251 -3.40 -2.25 -15.63
C VAL A 251 -2.99 -1.47 -16.88
N ARG A 252 -3.08 -2.11 -18.05
CA ARG A 252 -2.62 -1.59 -19.33
C ARG A 252 -3.80 -1.16 -20.20
N GLY A 253 -3.56 -0.16 -21.05
CA GLY A 253 -4.62 0.34 -21.93
C GLY A 253 -4.15 1.43 -22.87
N THR A 254 -5.10 2.21 -23.36
CA THR A 254 -4.89 3.34 -24.27
C THR A 254 -5.43 4.63 -23.68
N LEU A 255 -4.80 5.75 -24.02
CA LEU A 255 -5.29 7.09 -23.65
C LEU A 255 -5.95 7.72 -24.86
N ASN A 256 -7.18 8.20 -24.68
CA ASN A 256 -7.95 8.92 -25.69
C ASN A 256 -8.42 10.26 -25.12
N VAL A 257 -8.62 11.23 -26.00
CA VAL A 257 -9.26 12.51 -25.64
C VAL A 257 -10.67 12.52 -26.24
N VAL A 258 -11.66 12.48 -25.36
CA VAL A 258 -13.08 12.48 -25.76
C VAL A 258 -13.75 13.70 -25.14
N ASN A 259 -14.26 14.60 -25.96
CA ASN A 259 -14.91 15.85 -25.53
C ASN A 259 -14.01 16.70 -24.58
N GLY A 260 -12.71 16.80 -24.92
CA GLY A 260 -11.73 17.55 -24.14
C GLY A 260 -11.29 16.91 -22.83
N ARG A 261 -11.72 15.67 -22.53
CA ARG A 261 -11.33 14.92 -21.35
C ARG A 261 -10.47 13.71 -21.70
N VAL A 262 -9.42 13.51 -20.94
CA VAL A 262 -8.59 12.28 -21.06
C VAL A 262 -9.37 11.10 -20.51
N LYS A 263 -9.45 10.03 -21.31
CA LYS A 263 -9.98 8.72 -20.89
C LYS A 263 -8.90 7.67 -21.02
N PHE A 264 -8.80 6.81 -20.00
CA PHE A 264 -7.96 5.63 -20.01
C PHE A 264 -8.87 4.41 -20.25
N GLU A 265 -8.75 3.84 -21.44
CA GLU A 265 -9.58 2.72 -21.90
C GLU A 265 -8.82 1.41 -21.73
N ILE A 266 -9.46 0.45 -21.08
CA ILE A 266 -8.92 -0.86 -20.74
C ILE A 266 -9.82 -1.90 -21.38
N ALA A 267 -9.25 -2.79 -22.19
CA ALA A 267 -10.01 -3.91 -22.72
C ALA A 267 -10.39 -4.89 -21.59
N GLU A 268 -11.54 -5.54 -21.69
CA GLU A 268 -12.06 -6.40 -20.61
C GLU A 268 -11.06 -7.49 -20.19
N LYS A 269 -10.40 -8.13 -21.17
CA LYS A 269 -9.36 -9.13 -20.93
C LYS A 269 -8.15 -8.60 -20.14
N ASP A 270 -7.86 -7.29 -20.24
CA ASP A 270 -6.66 -6.67 -19.63
C ASP A 270 -6.92 -6.21 -18.19
N LYS A 271 -8.18 -6.15 -17.76
CA LYS A 271 -8.52 -5.85 -16.35
C LYS A 271 -7.89 -6.85 -15.38
N ALA A 272 -7.75 -8.10 -15.79
CA ALA A 272 -7.15 -9.16 -14.98
C ALA A 272 -5.70 -8.89 -14.58
N HIS A 273 -4.96 -8.03 -15.32
CA HIS A 273 -3.59 -7.61 -14.99
C HIS A 273 -3.53 -6.62 -13.82
N SER A 274 -4.66 -6.08 -13.39
CA SER A 274 -4.67 -5.09 -12.31
C SER A 274 -4.27 -5.70 -10.96
N HIS A 275 -3.28 -5.12 -10.27
CA HIS A 275 -2.82 -5.56 -8.96
C HIS A 275 -3.84 -5.29 -7.82
N VAL A 276 -4.94 -4.58 -8.08
CA VAL A 276 -6.09 -4.54 -7.16
C VAL A 276 -6.91 -5.83 -7.23
N LEU A 277 -6.63 -6.71 -8.21
CA LEU A 277 -7.22 -8.04 -8.33
C LEU A 277 -6.18 -9.11 -8.01
N MET A 278 -6.64 -10.23 -7.46
CA MET A 278 -5.77 -11.38 -7.17
C MET A 278 -5.13 -11.97 -8.44
N SER A 279 -5.81 -11.91 -9.59
CA SER A 279 -5.28 -12.35 -10.89
C SER A 279 -3.98 -11.62 -11.25
N GLY A 280 -3.97 -10.28 -11.16
CA GLY A 280 -2.77 -9.48 -11.45
C GLY A 280 -1.65 -9.72 -10.42
N LYS A 281 -1.99 -9.98 -9.17
CA LYS A 281 -0.99 -10.35 -8.16
C LYS A 281 -0.36 -11.72 -8.44
N PHE A 282 -1.12 -12.71 -8.85
CA PHE A 282 -0.56 -14.02 -9.24
C PHE A 282 0.29 -13.92 -10.50
N GLU A 283 -0.08 -13.07 -11.47
CA GLU A 283 0.78 -12.79 -12.63
C GLU A 283 2.15 -12.24 -12.19
N HIS A 284 2.17 -11.25 -11.29
CA HIS A 284 3.41 -10.73 -10.71
C HIS A 284 4.23 -11.80 -9.99
N VAL A 285 3.59 -12.72 -9.28
CA VAL A 285 4.30 -13.86 -8.66
C VAL A 285 4.99 -14.73 -9.71
N ASP A 286 4.32 -15.00 -10.83
CA ASP A 286 4.90 -15.82 -11.90
C ASP A 286 6.05 -15.10 -12.62
N GLU A 287 5.99 -13.78 -12.77
CA GLU A 287 7.11 -12.96 -13.21
C GLU A 287 8.33 -13.13 -12.27
N LEU A 288 8.11 -13.00 -10.96
CA LEU A 288 9.17 -13.15 -9.96
C LEU A 288 9.77 -14.56 -9.94
N LYS A 289 8.95 -15.62 -10.08
CA LYS A 289 9.46 -17.00 -10.19
C LYS A 289 10.37 -17.15 -11.40
N ASN A 290 10.01 -16.52 -12.51
CA ASN A 290 10.78 -16.58 -13.75
C ASN A 290 12.14 -15.86 -13.67
N VAL A 291 12.27 -14.84 -12.81
CA VAL A 291 13.50 -14.06 -12.66
C VAL A 291 14.32 -14.54 -11.46
N SER A 292 13.70 -14.69 -10.30
CA SER A 292 14.42 -14.86 -9.02
C SER A 292 14.62 -16.33 -8.63
N LEU A 293 13.76 -17.24 -9.10
CA LEU A 293 13.79 -18.65 -8.73
C LEU A 293 14.39 -19.55 -9.81
N LYS A 294 14.69 -19.02 -11.01
CA LYS A 294 15.42 -19.81 -12.01
C LYS A 294 16.89 -19.91 -11.62
N PRO A 295 17.46 -21.13 -11.61
CA PRO A 295 18.88 -21.30 -11.38
C PRO A 295 19.68 -20.49 -12.42
N ASN A 296 20.53 -19.58 -11.96
CA ASN A 296 21.47 -18.92 -12.85
C ASN A 296 22.68 -19.86 -13.07
N PRO A 297 22.92 -20.33 -14.30
CA PRO A 297 24.06 -21.25 -14.57
C PRO A 297 25.42 -20.65 -14.23
N LYS A 298 25.50 -19.30 -14.13
CA LYS A 298 26.73 -18.59 -13.75
C LYS A 298 26.73 -18.18 -12.25
N ALA A 299 25.84 -18.70 -11.43
CA ALA A 299 25.77 -18.32 -10.02
C ALA A 299 27.08 -18.58 -9.26
N GLN A 300 27.83 -19.63 -9.64
CA GLN A 300 29.12 -19.97 -9.05
C GLN A 300 30.22 -18.95 -9.36
N GLU A 301 30.12 -18.23 -10.48
CA GLU A 301 31.08 -17.20 -10.89
C GLU A 301 30.83 -15.86 -10.17
N LEU A 302 29.62 -15.65 -9.67
CA LEU A 302 29.16 -14.38 -9.10
C LEU A 302 30.05 -13.84 -7.97
N PRO A 303 30.55 -14.63 -7.01
CA PRO A 303 31.45 -14.13 -5.96
C PRO A 303 32.73 -13.51 -6.52
N GLY A 304 33.32 -14.13 -7.56
CA GLY A 304 34.49 -13.62 -8.23
C GLY A 304 34.22 -12.32 -8.99
N MET A 305 33.11 -12.26 -9.71
CA MET A 305 32.65 -11.04 -10.41
C MET A 305 32.41 -9.87 -9.47
N LEU A 306 31.89 -10.12 -8.25
CA LEU A 306 31.62 -9.10 -7.25
C LEU A 306 32.88 -8.60 -6.51
N LYS A 307 34.01 -9.31 -6.61
CA LYS A 307 35.23 -8.94 -5.85
C LYS A 307 35.66 -7.50 -6.12
N LYS A 308 35.77 -7.10 -7.39
CA LYS A 308 36.17 -5.74 -7.78
C LYS A 308 35.22 -4.63 -7.20
N TYR A 309 33.95 -4.91 -7.05
CA TYR A 309 32.99 -3.94 -6.50
C TYR A 309 33.07 -3.85 -4.97
N ARG A 310 33.40 -4.95 -4.29
CA ARG A 310 33.61 -4.94 -2.82
C ARG A 310 34.86 -4.16 -2.42
N GLU A 311 35.86 -4.18 -3.30
CA GLU A 311 37.20 -3.57 -3.07
C GLU A 311 37.28 -2.13 -3.60
N TYR A 312 36.31 -1.66 -4.40
CA TYR A 312 36.38 -0.38 -5.11
C TYR A 312 36.41 0.83 -4.18
N LEU A 313 35.53 0.92 -3.23
CA LEU A 313 35.46 2.05 -2.27
C LEU A 313 34.97 1.59 -0.90
N ALA A 314 35.56 2.13 0.14
CA ALA A 314 35.01 2.05 1.49
C ALA A 314 33.83 3.02 1.68
N TYR A 315 32.85 2.62 2.48
CA TYR A 315 31.73 3.50 2.82
C TYR A 315 32.19 4.62 3.75
N SER A 316 31.88 5.87 3.41
CA SER A 316 32.02 7.00 4.33
C SER A 316 31.05 6.83 5.49
N LYS A 317 31.54 6.99 6.70
CA LYS A 317 30.75 6.91 7.94
C LYS A 317 31.02 8.16 8.77
N PRO A 318 30.01 8.63 9.53
CA PRO A 318 30.27 9.70 10.51
C PRO A 318 31.28 9.22 11.54
N GLU A 319 32.19 10.11 11.93
CA GLU A 319 33.05 9.90 13.07
C GLU A 319 32.18 9.82 14.33
N ARG A 320 32.33 8.76 15.10
CA ARG A 320 31.58 8.53 16.35
C ARG A 320 32.53 8.59 17.53
#